data_77e5b401413a60fb94a4d2b9262e1ed1
#
_entry.id   77e5b401413a60fb94a4d2b9262e1ed1
#
_cell.length_a   1.000
_cell.length_b   1.000
_cell.length_c   1.000
_cell.angle_alpha   90.00
_cell.angle_beta   90.00
_cell.angle_gamma   90.00
#
_symmetry.space_group_name_H-M   'P 1'
#
loop_
_entity.id
_entity.type
_entity.pdbx_description
1 polymer ?
#
loop_
_entity_poly.entity_id
_entity_poly.type
_entity_poly.pdbx_seq_one_letter_code
_entity_poly.pdbx_strand_id
1 'polypeptide(L)'
;MYGEHWINIDGLNEWDVSIEKVVGGFIWLGFSRDNPERMLCISSDKATIFDCQKGTITTVECDYDEGELIAIVNGLNEEISIAGQYGGSLPSESGYGEKVTSVSKDVFEYGMNLVRESVSFWTNKGTEQLIYDGYKPYIYGFSYDGNYFVFADDAGITVLKRNTSNE
;
A
#
# COMPACT_ATOMS: atom_id res chain seq x y z
N MET A 1 -14.67 2.92 8.17
CA MET A 1 -14.58 3.55 6.84
C MET A 1 -14.65 5.05 6.99
N TYR A 2 -13.85 5.79 6.29
CA TYR A 2 -13.78 7.24 6.35
C TYR A 2 -14.49 7.82 5.13
N GLY A 3 -15.69 8.41 5.34
CA GLY A 3 -16.52 8.86 4.23
C GLY A 3 -16.80 7.73 3.26
N GLU A 4 -16.39 7.88 2.01
CA GLU A 4 -16.54 6.87 0.96
C GLU A 4 -15.32 5.96 0.82
N HIS A 5 -14.25 6.20 1.58
CA HIS A 5 -12.98 5.48 1.43
C HIS A 5 -12.56 4.80 2.74
N TRP A 6 -11.71 3.79 2.64
CA TRP A 6 -11.22 3.05 3.81
C TRP A 6 -10.19 3.84 4.61
N ILE A 7 -9.52 4.80 3.98
CA ILE A 7 -8.64 5.74 4.67
C ILE A 7 -9.15 7.17 4.44
N ASN A 8 -8.81 8.07 5.35
CA ASN A 8 -9.26 9.45 5.30
C ASN A 8 -8.29 10.27 4.45
N ILE A 9 -8.74 10.69 3.27
CA ILE A 9 -7.92 11.46 2.31
C ILE A 9 -8.40 12.90 2.15
N ASP A 10 -9.25 13.40 3.04
CA ASP A 10 -9.91 14.70 2.87
C ASP A 10 -8.93 15.86 2.69
N GLY A 11 -7.79 15.83 3.36
CA GLY A 11 -6.77 16.88 3.27
C GLY A 11 -5.68 16.65 2.24
N LEU A 12 -5.79 15.59 1.43
CA LEU A 12 -4.75 15.20 0.47
C LEU A 12 -5.10 15.67 -0.94
N ASN A 13 -5.04 16.98 -1.16
CA ASN A 13 -5.52 17.61 -2.40
C ASN A 13 -4.69 17.26 -3.64
N GLU A 14 -3.45 16.80 -3.45
CA GLU A 14 -2.56 16.44 -4.56
C GLU A 14 -2.62 14.94 -4.89
N TRP A 15 -3.55 14.21 -4.26
CA TRP A 15 -3.65 12.76 -4.37
C TRP A 15 -5.09 12.35 -4.69
N ASP A 16 -5.22 11.38 -5.58
CA ASP A 16 -6.51 10.78 -5.95
C ASP A 16 -6.49 9.29 -5.63
N VAL A 17 -7.65 8.72 -5.31
CA VAL A 17 -7.78 7.27 -5.22
C VAL A 17 -7.74 6.69 -6.61
N SER A 18 -6.76 5.82 -6.85
CA SER A 18 -6.65 5.08 -8.11
C SER A 18 -7.38 3.75 -8.03
N ILE A 19 -7.20 3.02 -6.93
CA ILE A 19 -7.76 1.68 -6.74
C ILE A 19 -8.19 1.55 -5.29
N GLU A 20 -9.40 1.00 -5.09
CA GLU A 20 -9.83 0.45 -3.81
C GLU A 20 -10.37 -0.94 -4.08
N LYS A 21 -9.75 -1.97 -3.52
CA LYS A 21 -10.05 -3.35 -3.85
C LYS A 21 -10.05 -4.23 -2.60
N VAL A 22 -11.15 -4.94 -2.38
CA VAL A 22 -11.19 -6.01 -1.37
C VAL A 22 -10.29 -7.14 -1.87
N VAL A 23 -9.35 -7.58 -1.04
CA VAL A 23 -8.46 -8.69 -1.36
C VAL A 23 -8.55 -9.71 -0.24
N GLY A 24 -9.21 -10.83 -0.49
CA GLY A 24 -9.28 -11.93 0.45
C GLY A 24 -7.96 -12.68 0.51
N GLY A 25 -7.47 -12.96 1.73
CA GLY A 25 -6.24 -13.71 1.89
C GLY A 25 -4.99 -12.99 1.41
N PHE A 26 -4.95 -11.66 1.54
CA PHE A 26 -3.77 -10.87 1.18
C PHE A 26 -2.52 -11.39 1.89
N ILE A 27 -1.41 -11.50 1.16
CA ILE A 27 -0.13 -11.94 1.72
C ILE A 27 0.98 -10.93 1.45
N TRP A 28 1.22 -10.54 0.20
CA TRP A 28 2.37 -9.73 -0.19
C TRP A 28 2.02 -8.66 -1.21
N LEU A 29 2.74 -7.52 -1.13
CA LEU A 29 2.74 -6.47 -2.14
C LEU A 29 4.17 -6.19 -2.59
N GLY A 30 4.34 -5.73 -3.83
CA GLY A 30 5.63 -5.24 -4.29
C GLY A 30 5.46 -4.26 -5.45
N PHE A 31 6.19 -3.16 -5.38
CA PHE A 31 6.25 -2.22 -6.50
C PHE A 31 7.34 -2.63 -7.47
N SER A 32 7.09 -2.45 -8.76
CA SER A 32 8.08 -2.64 -9.81
C SER A 32 9.07 -1.47 -9.80
N ARG A 33 10.35 -1.77 -9.90
CA ARG A 33 11.38 -0.76 -10.09
C ARG A 33 11.45 -0.31 -11.54
N ASP A 34 11.28 -1.25 -12.46
CA ASP A 34 11.38 -0.97 -13.90
C ASP A 34 10.21 -0.17 -14.43
N ASN A 35 9.02 -0.35 -13.82
CA ASN A 35 7.82 0.41 -14.16
C ASN A 35 7.12 0.83 -12.87
N PRO A 36 7.40 2.05 -12.36
CA PRO A 36 6.94 2.48 -11.04
C PRO A 36 5.43 2.51 -10.85
N GLU A 37 4.64 2.53 -11.92
CA GLU A 37 3.17 2.48 -11.82
C GLU A 37 2.61 1.06 -11.67
N ARG A 38 3.48 0.06 -11.73
CA ARG A 38 3.09 -1.34 -11.62
C ARG A 38 3.31 -1.84 -10.20
N MET A 39 2.27 -2.49 -9.65
CA MET A 39 2.35 -3.09 -8.32
C MET A 39 1.84 -4.52 -8.38
N LEU A 40 2.63 -5.45 -7.84
CA LEU A 40 2.25 -6.86 -7.70
C LEU A 40 1.51 -7.04 -6.37
N CYS A 41 0.39 -7.76 -6.41
CA CYS A 41 -0.32 -8.18 -5.21
C CYS A 41 -0.46 -9.69 -5.22
N ILE A 42 -0.03 -10.34 -4.14
CA ILE A 42 -0.13 -11.79 -3.97
C ILE A 42 -1.10 -12.07 -2.83
N SER A 43 -2.13 -12.85 -3.13
CA SER A 43 -3.06 -13.37 -2.13
C SER A 43 -2.98 -14.88 -2.07
N SER A 44 -3.70 -15.50 -1.13
CA SER A 44 -3.75 -16.96 -1.03
C SER A 44 -4.36 -17.62 -2.27
N ASP A 45 -5.10 -16.87 -3.07
CA ASP A 45 -5.86 -17.35 -4.22
C ASP A 45 -5.13 -17.12 -5.54
N LYS A 46 -4.49 -15.98 -5.68
CA LYS A 46 -3.95 -15.54 -6.98
C LYS A 46 -2.94 -14.42 -6.82
N ALA A 47 -2.23 -14.16 -7.91
CA ALA A 47 -1.40 -12.98 -8.06
C ALA A 47 -2.02 -12.04 -9.09
N THR A 48 -1.94 -10.75 -8.83
CA THR A 48 -2.47 -9.72 -9.72
C THR A 48 -1.46 -8.58 -9.87
N ILE A 49 -1.50 -7.93 -11.03
CA ILE A 49 -0.76 -6.69 -11.27
C ILE A 49 -1.77 -5.55 -11.26
N PHE A 50 -1.50 -4.56 -10.43
CA PHE A 50 -2.24 -3.30 -10.36
C PHE A 50 -1.48 -2.27 -11.21
N ASP A 51 -2.18 -1.68 -12.18
CA ASP A 51 -1.68 -0.47 -12.84
C ASP A 51 -2.18 0.71 -12.03
N CYS A 52 -1.30 1.29 -11.22
CA CYS A 52 -1.68 2.34 -10.27
C CYS A 52 -2.03 3.64 -10.97
N GLN A 53 -1.58 3.86 -12.20
CA GLN A 53 -1.91 5.05 -12.95
C GLN A 53 -3.28 4.93 -13.61
N LYS A 54 -3.57 3.79 -14.22
CA LYS A 54 -4.83 3.56 -14.95
C LYS A 54 -5.94 3.05 -14.05
N GLY A 55 -5.61 2.50 -12.88
CA GLY A 55 -6.59 1.91 -11.99
C GLY A 55 -7.07 0.54 -12.42
N THR A 56 -6.30 -0.19 -13.22
CA THR A 56 -6.67 -1.52 -13.72
C THR A 56 -5.96 -2.63 -12.96
N ILE A 57 -6.57 -3.81 -12.94
CA ILE A 57 -6.06 -5.00 -12.25
C ILE A 57 -6.08 -6.16 -13.23
N THR A 58 -4.96 -6.87 -13.35
CA THR A 58 -4.81 -8.01 -14.25
C THR A 58 -4.30 -9.21 -13.48
N THR A 59 -4.92 -10.37 -13.63
CA THR A 59 -4.44 -11.62 -13.05
C THR A 59 -3.19 -12.08 -13.78
N VAL A 60 -2.18 -12.51 -13.03
CA VAL A 60 -0.92 -12.98 -13.58
C VAL A 60 -0.48 -14.25 -12.87
N GLU A 61 0.51 -14.92 -13.43
CA GLU A 61 1.19 -16.03 -12.78
C GLU A 61 2.55 -15.55 -12.29
N CYS A 62 2.91 -15.91 -11.07
CA CYS A 62 4.20 -15.57 -10.54
C CYS A 62 4.71 -16.67 -9.62
N ASP A 63 6.04 -16.73 -9.50
CA ASP A 63 6.72 -17.49 -8.47
C ASP A 63 7.23 -16.50 -7.43
N TYR A 64 7.23 -16.90 -6.17
CA TYR A 64 7.77 -16.03 -5.12
C TYR A 64 8.45 -16.85 -4.03
N ASP A 65 9.42 -16.23 -3.40
CA ASP A 65 10.22 -16.81 -2.33
C ASP A 65 10.05 -15.95 -1.08
N GLU A 66 9.40 -16.52 -0.07
CA GLU A 66 9.13 -15.81 1.18
C GLU A 66 10.36 -15.64 2.05
N GLY A 67 11.38 -16.47 1.85
CA GLY A 67 12.66 -16.35 2.55
C GLY A 67 13.49 -15.19 2.03
N GLU A 68 13.54 -15.02 0.72
CA GLU A 68 14.27 -13.94 0.06
C GLU A 68 13.41 -12.68 -0.13
N LEU A 69 12.11 -12.78 0.04
CA LEU A 69 11.14 -11.69 -0.17
C LEU A 69 11.23 -11.11 -1.58
N ILE A 70 11.23 -12.00 -2.56
CA ILE A 70 11.23 -11.62 -3.97
C ILE A 70 10.17 -12.43 -4.72
N ALA A 71 9.69 -11.85 -5.82
CA ALA A 71 8.76 -12.50 -6.74
C ALA A 71 9.18 -12.24 -8.17
N ILE A 72 8.90 -13.21 -9.04
CA ILE A 72 9.13 -13.10 -10.48
C ILE A 72 7.78 -13.37 -11.15
N VAL A 73 7.30 -12.38 -11.90
CA VAL A 73 6.04 -12.49 -12.64
C VAL A 73 6.34 -13.08 -14.02
N ASN A 74 5.54 -14.07 -14.41
CA ASN A 74 5.67 -14.70 -15.70
C ASN A 74 5.51 -13.65 -16.82
N GLY A 75 6.50 -13.55 -17.71
CA GLY A 75 6.52 -12.57 -18.78
C GLY A 75 7.20 -11.25 -18.45
N LEU A 76 7.57 -11.03 -17.17
CA LEU A 76 8.34 -9.86 -16.77
C LEU A 76 9.77 -10.29 -16.44
N ASN A 77 10.74 -9.54 -16.93
CA ASN A 77 12.14 -9.83 -16.69
C ASN A 77 12.66 -8.98 -15.54
N GLU A 78 12.08 -9.19 -14.37
CA GLU A 78 12.36 -8.37 -13.18
C GLU A 78 12.11 -9.18 -11.92
N GLU A 79 13.01 -9.04 -10.93
CA GLU A 79 12.75 -9.50 -9.57
C GLU A 79 12.08 -8.36 -8.80
N ILE A 80 10.89 -8.63 -8.27
CA ILE A 80 10.12 -7.64 -7.50
C ILE A 80 10.29 -7.96 -6.02
N SER A 81 10.79 -7.00 -5.25
CA SER A 81 10.84 -7.11 -3.79
C SER A 81 9.43 -7.05 -3.22
N ILE A 82 9.09 -8.00 -2.38
CA ILE A 82 7.75 -8.10 -1.79
C ILE A 82 7.79 -7.83 -0.30
N ALA A 83 6.68 -7.33 0.21
CA ALA A 83 6.51 -6.97 1.61
C ALA A 83 5.07 -7.18 2.04
N GLY A 84 4.86 -7.40 3.32
CA GLY A 84 3.53 -7.60 3.87
C GLY A 84 3.56 -7.71 5.37
N GLN A 85 2.54 -8.34 5.93
CA GLN A 85 2.37 -8.49 7.38
C GLN A 85 3.55 -9.24 8.02
N TYR A 86 4.18 -10.16 7.27
CA TYR A 86 5.17 -11.08 7.81
C TYR A 86 6.61 -10.72 7.44
N GLY A 87 6.84 -9.58 6.86
CA GLY A 87 8.21 -9.14 6.59
C GLY A 87 8.33 -8.19 5.41
N GLY A 88 9.55 -7.71 5.21
CA GLY A 88 9.87 -6.77 4.14
C GLY A 88 9.43 -5.35 4.44
N SER A 89 9.73 -4.48 3.51
CA SER A 89 9.30 -3.08 3.53
C SER A 89 9.09 -2.60 2.11
N LEU A 90 8.19 -1.65 1.94
CA LEU A 90 8.00 -1.00 0.64
C LEU A 90 9.18 -0.07 0.35
N PRO A 91 9.39 0.31 -0.92
CA PRO A 91 10.59 1.04 -1.31
C PRO A 91 10.87 2.29 -0.51
N SER A 92 9.83 3.04 -0.13
CA SER A 92 10.01 4.30 0.56
C SER A 92 8.88 4.59 1.52
N GLU A 93 9.23 5.24 2.63
CA GLU A 93 8.26 5.84 3.55
C GLU A 93 7.97 7.28 3.19
N SER A 94 8.54 7.79 2.10
CA SER A 94 8.38 9.16 1.65
C SER A 94 8.18 9.26 0.15
N GLY A 95 7.42 10.28 -0.26
CA GLY A 95 7.29 10.69 -1.65
C GLY A 95 8.19 11.89 -1.95
N TYR A 96 7.69 12.84 -2.72
CA TYR A 96 8.40 14.10 -2.99
C TYR A 96 8.11 15.10 -1.88
N GLY A 97 8.76 14.92 -0.73
CA GLY A 97 8.53 15.74 0.44
C GLY A 97 7.42 15.24 1.34
N GLU A 98 6.60 14.31 0.87
CA GLU A 98 5.62 13.65 1.73
C GLU A 98 6.30 12.57 2.56
N LYS A 99 5.68 12.23 3.69
CA LYS A 99 6.12 11.11 4.53
C LYS A 99 4.93 10.53 5.27
N VAL A 100 5.10 9.34 5.80
CA VAL A 100 4.09 8.67 6.62
C VAL A 100 4.71 8.35 7.97
N THR A 101 3.98 8.64 9.03
CA THR A 101 4.37 8.29 10.40
C THR A 101 3.27 7.49 11.06
N SER A 102 3.63 6.71 12.07
CA SER A 102 2.63 5.91 12.79
C SER A 102 2.93 5.89 14.28
N VAL A 103 1.86 5.66 15.06
CA VAL A 103 1.94 5.43 16.50
C VAL A 103 1.19 4.13 16.78
N SER A 104 1.89 3.18 17.38
CA SER A 104 1.32 1.87 17.76
C SER A 104 1.01 1.84 19.24
N LYS A 105 -0.05 1.10 19.60
CA LYS A 105 -0.47 0.93 20.97
C LYS A 105 -0.99 -0.48 21.18
N ASP A 106 -0.46 -1.15 22.22
CA ASP A 106 -0.98 -2.45 22.63
C ASP A 106 -2.29 -2.24 23.39
N VAL A 107 -3.30 -3.04 23.05
CA VAL A 107 -4.60 -3.02 23.72
C VAL A 107 -5.03 -4.44 24.02
N PHE A 108 -5.85 -4.59 25.06
CA PHE A 108 -6.48 -5.86 25.39
C PHE A 108 -7.97 -5.72 25.15
N GLU A 109 -8.46 -6.38 24.09
CA GLU A 109 -9.86 -6.30 23.67
C GLU A 109 -10.33 -7.69 23.24
N TYR A 110 -11.60 -7.99 23.46
CA TYR A 110 -12.21 -9.28 23.08
C TYR A 110 -11.45 -10.49 23.62
N GLY A 111 -10.83 -10.35 24.81
CA GLY A 111 -10.05 -11.41 25.42
C GLY A 111 -8.70 -11.67 24.77
N MET A 112 -8.21 -10.75 23.94
CA MET A 112 -6.96 -10.90 23.19
C MET A 112 -6.07 -9.68 23.32
N ASN A 113 -4.76 -9.92 23.22
CA ASN A 113 -3.78 -8.84 23.06
C ASN A 113 -3.73 -8.45 21.58
N LEU A 114 -4.03 -7.19 21.29
CA LEU A 114 -4.10 -6.66 19.93
C LEU A 114 -3.24 -5.41 19.83
N VAL A 115 -2.88 -5.03 18.62
CA VAL A 115 -2.13 -3.80 18.34
C VAL A 115 -3.03 -2.86 17.55
N ARG A 116 -3.20 -1.63 18.07
CA ARG A 116 -3.83 -0.55 17.33
C ARG A 116 -2.76 0.36 16.79
N GLU A 117 -3.03 0.94 15.63
CA GLU A 117 -2.09 1.83 14.97
C GLU A 117 -2.80 3.02 14.35
N SER A 118 -2.25 4.21 14.62
CA SER A 118 -2.69 5.44 13.96
C SER A 118 -1.65 5.82 12.93
N VAL A 119 -2.09 6.10 11.71
CA VAL A 119 -1.20 6.40 10.60
C VAL A 119 -1.49 7.81 10.09
N SER A 120 -0.45 8.63 10.02
CA SER A 120 -0.53 10.01 9.55
C SER A 120 0.25 10.18 8.25
N PHE A 121 -0.35 10.89 7.32
CA PHE A 121 0.26 11.27 6.06
C PHE A 121 0.62 12.76 6.14
N TRP A 122 1.87 13.08 5.90
CA TRP A 122 2.37 14.46 5.92
C TRP A 122 2.52 14.93 4.49
N THR A 123 1.81 15.99 4.13
CA THR A 123 1.91 16.56 2.79
C THR A 123 3.28 17.22 2.60
N ASN A 124 3.65 17.48 1.36
CA ASN A 124 4.90 18.17 1.06
C ASN A 124 4.93 19.62 1.57
N LYS A 125 3.81 20.14 2.02
CA LYS A 125 3.70 21.46 2.66
C LYS A 125 3.80 21.39 4.18
N GLY A 126 3.99 20.19 4.73
CA GLY A 126 4.15 19.98 6.18
C GLY A 126 2.84 19.85 6.94
N THR A 127 1.72 19.65 6.26
CA THR A 127 0.41 19.46 6.90
C THR A 127 0.18 17.98 7.19
N GLU A 128 -0.18 17.65 8.42
CA GLU A 128 -0.48 16.28 8.83
C GLU A 128 -1.96 15.95 8.59
N GLN A 129 -2.21 14.80 8.01
CA GLN A 129 -3.53 14.22 7.86
C GLN A 129 -3.55 12.84 8.51
N LEU A 130 -4.37 12.64 9.52
CA LEU A 130 -4.58 11.29 10.08
C LEU A 130 -5.42 10.51 9.07
N ILE A 131 -4.80 9.55 8.40
CA ILE A 131 -5.45 8.77 7.35
C ILE A 131 -6.09 7.50 7.88
N TYR A 132 -5.61 6.97 9.00
CA TYR A 132 -6.10 5.71 9.54
C TYR A 132 -5.93 5.67 11.06
N ASP A 133 -6.91 5.11 11.73
CA ASP A 133 -6.84 4.79 13.16
C ASP A 133 -7.66 3.51 13.38
N GLY A 134 -6.99 2.43 13.71
CA GLY A 134 -7.65 1.15 13.87
C GLY A 134 -6.66 0.07 14.28
N TYR A 135 -7.00 -1.19 14.01
CA TYR A 135 -6.08 -2.28 14.25
C TYR A 135 -4.93 -2.23 13.25
N LYS A 136 -3.77 -2.74 13.65
CA LYS A 136 -2.55 -2.65 12.86
C LYS A 136 -2.78 -3.09 11.41
N PRO A 137 -2.49 -2.23 10.42
CA PRO A 137 -2.61 -2.59 9.02
C PRO A 137 -1.52 -3.58 8.60
N TYR A 138 -1.66 -4.17 7.41
CA TYR A 138 -0.67 -5.12 6.91
C TYR A 138 0.59 -4.43 6.42
N ILE A 139 0.44 -3.41 5.57
CA ILE A 139 1.57 -2.66 5.03
C ILE A 139 1.09 -1.37 4.38
N TYR A 140 1.95 -0.36 4.38
CA TYR A 140 1.71 0.89 3.64
C TYR A 140 3.04 1.54 3.29
N GLY A 141 3.05 2.34 2.23
CA GLY A 141 4.24 3.04 1.79
C GLY A 141 4.15 3.54 0.35
N PHE A 142 5.23 4.11 -0.12
CA PHE A 142 5.31 4.74 -1.44
C PHE A 142 6.05 3.86 -2.44
N SER A 143 5.73 4.07 -3.73
CA SER A 143 6.46 3.48 -4.85
C SER A 143 7.88 4.05 -4.96
N TYR A 144 8.69 3.44 -5.83
CA TYR A 144 10.09 3.86 -6.03
C TYR A 144 10.20 5.32 -6.47
N ASP A 145 9.26 5.82 -7.27
CA ASP A 145 9.28 7.20 -7.75
C ASP A 145 8.50 8.17 -6.88
N GLY A 146 7.86 7.68 -5.80
CA GLY A 146 7.08 8.51 -4.89
C GLY A 146 5.75 9.01 -5.43
N ASN A 147 5.31 8.54 -6.59
CA ASN A 147 4.07 8.99 -7.22
C ASN A 147 2.85 8.17 -6.83
N TYR A 148 3.04 7.05 -6.13
CA TYR A 148 1.97 6.17 -5.68
C TYR A 148 2.17 5.82 -4.23
N PHE A 149 1.05 5.75 -3.50
CA PHE A 149 1.00 5.34 -2.10
C PHE A 149 0.00 4.20 -1.98
N VAL A 150 0.37 3.15 -1.28
CA VAL A 150 -0.53 2.02 -1.03
C VAL A 150 -0.73 1.84 0.46
N PHE A 151 -1.96 1.48 0.82
CA PHE A 151 -2.34 1.14 2.19
C PHE A 151 -3.14 -0.15 2.15
N ALA A 152 -2.69 -1.18 2.87
CA ALA A 152 -3.33 -2.48 2.89
C ALA A 152 -3.64 -2.90 4.32
N ASP A 153 -4.90 -3.29 4.55
CA ASP A 153 -5.34 -3.88 5.81
C ASP A 153 -6.35 -5.00 5.51
N ASP A 154 -7.04 -5.49 6.51
CA ASP A 154 -8.00 -6.58 6.32
C ASP A 154 -9.26 -6.18 5.56
N ALA A 155 -9.54 -4.89 5.39
CA ALA A 155 -10.62 -4.43 4.51
C ALA A 155 -10.23 -4.56 3.03
N GLY A 156 -8.95 -4.38 2.70
CA GLY A 156 -8.45 -4.48 1.35
C GLY A 156 -7.30 -3.55 1.08
N ILE A 157 -7.14 -3.15 -0.17
CA ILE A 157 -6.03 -2.33 -0.64
C ILE A 157 -6.57 -1.03 -1.20
N THR A 158 -6.00 0.08 -0.74
CA THR A 158 -6.21 1.42 -1.31
C THR A 158 -4.92 1.88 -1.94
N VAL A 159 -4.98 2.31 -3.20
CA VAL A 159 -3.84 2.92 -3.90
C VAL A 159 -4.19 4.36 -4.22
N LEU A 160 -3.32 5.25 -3.81
CA LEU A 160 -3.40 6.67 -4.16
C LEU A 160 -2.39 6.97 -5.25
N LYS A 161 -2.78 7.81 -6.19
CA LYS A 161 -1.86 8.35 -7.20
C LYS A 161 -1.76 9.85 -7.05
N ARG A 162 -0.56 10.38 -7.29
CA ARG A 162 -0.37 11.81 -7.31
C ARG A 162 -1.12 12.39 -8.52
N ASN A 163 -1.95 13.40 -8.30
CA ASN A 163 -2.60 14.04 -9.42
C ASN A 163 -1.67 15.10 -10.02
N THR A 164 -1.76 15.29 -11.32
CA THR A 164 -0.93 16.24 -12.06
C THR A 164 -1.75 17.42 -12.58
N SER A 165 -3.00 17.51 -12.17
CA SER A 165 -3.92 18.51 -12.69
C SER A 165 -3.58 19.93 -12.27
N ASN A 166 -2.69 20.10 -11.30
CA ASN A 166 -2.29 21.40 -10.75
C ASN A 166 -0.88 21.84 -11.18
N GLU A 167 -0.32 21.15 -12.13
CA GLU A 167 0.98 21.53 -12.70
C GLU A 167 0.87 22.74 -13.63
#